data_6c3c93edc4c6078511d39007fed17f5a
#
_entry.id   6c3c93edc4c6078511d39007fed17f5a
#
_cell.length_a   1.000
_cell.length_b   1.000
_cell.length_c   1.000
_cell.angle_alpha   90.00
_cell.angle_beta   90.00
_cell.angle_gamma   90.00
#
_symmetry.space_group_name_H-M   'P 1'
#
loop_
_entity.id
_entity.type
_entity.pdbx_description
1 polymer ?
#
loop_
_entity_poly.entity_id
_entity_poly.type
_entity_poly.pdbx_seq_one_letter_code
_entity_poly.pdbx_strand_id
1 'polypeptide(L)'
;MYLEQNIKGLCEKFGIDFQDFLEDLNIENKPGGCRICVVEIEGLRGLKTSCSTPVREGMKIQTNTPKVLNARKTITELILSNHDATCTSCVRNMRCELQSLANNLGIDINRFENVLERKEIDDHNPSLIRNSNRCIKCGRCVDVCKTVQGMHVLDSMGRGHDMEISPAFGKYLNDQLCTFC
;
A
#
# COMPACT_ATOMS: atom_id res chain seq x y z
N MET A 1 -1.08 10.48 -7.58
CA MET A 1 -1.55 11.57 -8.46
C MET A 1 -2.88 12.17 -8.01
N TYR A 2 -3.97 11.43 -7.81
CA TYR A 2 -5.27 12.00 -7.39
C TYR A 2 -5.27 12.56 -5.94
N LEU A 3 -4.61 11.89 -5.01
CA LEU A 3 -4.47 12.36 -3.62
C LEU A 3 -3.54 13.57 -3.50
N GLU A 4 -2.43 13.57 -4.21
CA GLU A 4 -1.49 14.70 -4.23
C GLU A 4 -2.13 15.98 -4.77
N GLN A 5 -2.89 15.90 -5.85
CA GLN A 5 -3.59 17.04 -6.42
C GLN A 5 -4.66 17.61 -5.47
N ASN A 6 -5.36 16.75 -4.73
CA ASN A 6 -6.36 17.19 -3.76
C ASN A 6 -5.74 17.83 -2.52
N ILE A 7 -4.62 17.30 -2.02
CA ILE A 7 -3.91 17.86 -0.86
C ILE A 7 -3.24 19.19 -1.26
N LYS A 8 -2.62 19.24 -2.44
CA LYS A 8 -2.03 20.47 -2.98
C LYS A 8 -3.08 21.58 -3.14
N GLY A 9 -4.26 21.26 -3.70
CA GLY A 9 -5.37 22.20 -3.82
C GLY A 9 -5.93 22.68 -2.47
N LEU A 10 -5.89 21.84 -1.44
CA LEU A 10 -6.23 22.23 -0.07
C LEU A 10 -5.18 23.16 0.52
N CYS A 11 -3.90 22.86 0.37
CA CYS A 11 -2.80 23.70 0.84
C CYS A 11 -2.86 25.09 0.20
N GLU A 12 -3.06 25.17 -1.12
CA GLU A 12 -3.24 26.42 -1.85
C GLU A 12 -4.43 27.24 -1.32
N LYS A 13 -5.56 26.57 -1.03
CA LYS A 13 -6.76 27.22 -0.49
C LYS A 13 -6.57 27.83 0.91
N PHE A 14 -5.70 27.23 1.71
CA PHE A 14 -5.40 27.67 3.08
C PHE A 14 -4.11 28.49 3.18
N GLY A 15 -3.43 28.77 2.05
CA GLY A 15 -2.18 29.53 2.02
C GLY A 15 -1.00 28.81 2.71
N ILE A 16 -1.05 27.48 2.76
CA ILE A 16 0.01 26.62 3.32
C ILE A 16 0.89 26.17 2.15
N ASP A 17 2.20 26.30 2.26
CA ASP A 17 3.10 25.72 1.28
C ASP A 17 3.00 24.19 1.35
N PHE A 18 2.84 23.55 0.20
CA PHE A 18 2.67 22.08 0.15
C PHE A 18 3.92 21.35 0.61
N GLN A 19 5.09 21.92 0.39
CA GLN A 19 6.37 21.37 0.81
C GLN A 19 6.52 21.46 2.33
N ASP A 20 6.21 22.61 2.90
CA ASP A 20 6.19 22.83 4.36
C ASP A 20 5.20 21.89 5.04
N PHE A 21 4.00 21.70 4.45
CA PHE A 21 3.01 20.74 4.95
C PHE A 21 3.54 19.30 4.94
N LEU A 22 4.30 18.89 3.92
CA LEU A 22 4.91 17.57 3.86
C LEU A 22 6.06 17.40 4.86
N GLU A 23 6.82 18.47 5.11
CA GLU A 23 7.91 18.49 6.09
C GLU A 23 7.37 18.47 7.52
N ASP A 24 6.31 19.23 7.81
CA ASP A 24 5.63 19.25 9.12
C ASP A 24 4.96 17.91 9.46
N LEU A 25 4.43 17.20 8.47
CA LEU A 25 3.88 15.86 8.70
C LEU A 25 4.96 14.85 9.09
N ASN A 26 6.25 15.14 8.84
CA ASN A 26 7.40 14.27 9.11
C ASN A 26 7.11 12.79 8.79
N ILE A 27 6.21 12.57 7.80
CA ILE A 27 5.85 11.25 7.34
C ILE A 27 6.96 10.81 6.40
N GLU A 28 8.06 10.31 6.97
CA GLU A 28 9.03 9.52 6.21
C GLU A 28 8.38 8.22 5.72
N ASN A 29 7.25 8.36 5.08
CA ASN A 29 6.54 7.23 4.51
C ASN A 29 7.32 6.81 3.26
N LYS A 30 8.25 5.90 3.41
CA LYS A 30 8.96 5.23 2.32
C LYS A 30 8.38 3.82 2.11
N PRO A 31 7.08 3.71 1.78
CA PRO A 31 6.43 2.42 1.83
C PRO A 31 7.10 1.41 0.89
N GLY A 32 7.38 1.73 -0.35
CA GLY A 32 8.07 0.86 -1.33
C GLY A 32 7.63 -0.61 -1.36
N GLY A 33 6.78 -1.03 -0.46
CA GLY A 33 6.39 -2.42 -0.23
C GLY A 33 5.57 -3.03 -1.37
N CYS A 34 4.48 -2.39 -1.75
CA CYS A 34 3.58 -2.92 -2.80
C CYS A 34 4.12 -2.77 -4.22
N ARG A 35 5.06 -1.89 -4.47
CA ARG A 35 5.73 -1.61 -5.75
C ARG A 35 4.82 -1.26 -6.94
N ILE A 36 3.55 -1.00 -6.75
CA ILE A 36 2.61 -0.62 -7.82
C ILE A 36 3.01 0.68 -8.51
N CYS A 37 3.67 1.59 -7.79
CA CYS A 37 4.10 2.89 -8.28
C CYS A 37 5.41 2.86 -9.11
N VAL A 38 5.80 1.70 -9.67
CA VAL A 38 7.02 1.61 -10.47
C VAL A 38 6.97 2.52 -11.69
N VAL A 39 8.11 3.14 -11.97
CA VAL A 39 8.34 4.05 -13.09
C VAL A 39 9.69 3.77 -13.73
N GLU A 40 9.85 4.19 -14.97
CA GLU A 40 11.14 4.18 -15.65
C GLU A 40 11.74 5.60 -15.60
N ILE A 41 13.01 5.68 -15.20
CA ILE A 41 13.73 6.96 -15.09
C ILE A 41 14.92 6.90 -16.03
N GLU A 42 15.02 7.90 -16.91
CA GLU A 42 16.09 7.99 -17.88
C GLU A 42 17.46 8.03 -17.16
N GLY A 43 18.41 7.24 -17.63
CA GLY A 43 19.75 7.14 -17.03
C GLY A 43 19.85 6.21 -15.82
N LEU A 44 18.73 5.67 -15.28
CA LEU A 44 18.78 4.71 -14.18
C LEU A 44 18.47 3.29 -14.66
N ARG A 45 19.25 2.34 -14.15
CA ARG A 45 19.04 0.92 -14.46
C ARG A 45 17.78 0.39 -13.74
N GLY A 46 16.89 -0.25 -14.48
CA GLY A 46 15.70 -0.93 -13.96
C GLY A 46 14.57 0.05 -13.59
N LEU A 47 13.47 -0.52 -13.11
CA LEU A 47 12.32 0.27 -12.64
C LEU A 47 12.54 0.73 -11.20
N LYS A 48 12.07 1.93 -10.89
CA LYS A 48 12.14 2.54 -9.55
C LYS A 48 10.74 2.75 -9.00
N THR A 49 10.58 2.68 -7.69
CA THR A 49 9.33 2.99 -7.00
C THR A 49 9.21 4.50 -6.79
N SER A 50 8.19 5.15 -7.34
CA SER A 50 8.05 6.61 -7.24
C SER A 50 7.81 7.08 -5.81
N CYS A 51 7.15 6.27 -4.97
CA CYS A 51 6.88 6.59 -3.57
C CYS A 51 8.14 6.63 -2.67
N SER A 52 9.26 6.05 -3.11
CA SER A 52 10.49 5.96 -2.31
C SER A 52 11.73 6.52 -3.04
N THR A 53 11.54 7.09 -4.22
CA THR A 53 12.64 7.65 -5.01
C THR A 53 12.61 9.17 -4.92
N PRO A 54 13.62 9.81 -4.33
CA PRO A 54 13.66 11.27 -4.25
C PRO A 54 13.76 11.88 -5.64
N VAL A 55 12.99 12.94 -5.86
CA VAL A 55 12.97 13.70 -7.11
C VAL A 55 14.24 14.58 -7.19
N ARG A 56 14.78 14.71 -8.39
CA ARG A 56 15.93 15.57 -8.68
C ARG A 56 15.65 16.42 -9.91
N GLU A 57 16.23 17.60 -9.96
CA GLU A 57 16.12 18.48 -11.10
C GLU A 57 16.60 17.81 -12.39
N GLY A 58 15.91 18.04 -13.50
CA GLY A 58 16.20 17.43 -14.80
C GLY A 58 15.83 15.95 -14.95
N MET A 59 15.21 15.33 -13.93
CA MET A 59 14.79 13.93 -13.99
C MET A 59 13.68 13.73 -15.02
N LYS A 60 13.89 12.82 -15.98
CA LYS A 60 12.86 12.43 -16.96
C LYS A 60 12.26 11.10 -16.56
N ILE A 61 10.95 11.11 -16.29
CA ILE A 61 10.22 9.96 -15.76
C ILE A 61 9.15 9.52 -16.76
N GLN A 62 9.14 8.23 -17.04
CA GLN A 62 8.11 7.60 -17.88
C GLN A 62 7.28 6.64 -17.03
N THR A 63 5.97 6.85 -17.06
CA THR A 63 5.01 6.12 -16.23
C THR A 63 4.21 5.07 -17.00
N ASN A 64 4.32 5.05 -18.33
CA ASN A 64 3.40 4.29 -19.20
C ASN A 64 4.12 3.51 -20.30
N THR A 65 5.39 3.17 -20.10
CA THR A 65 6.11 2.30 -21.04
C THR A 65 5.59 0.87 -20.95
N PRO A 66 5.72 0.06 -22.04
CA PRO A 66 5.34 -1.35 -22.02
C PRO A 66 6.00 -2.11 -20.86
N LYS A 67 7.26 -1.77 -20.53
CA LYS A 67 8.00 -2.35 -19.42
C LYS A 67 7.36 -2.02 -18.06
N VAL A 68 6.94 -0.78 -17.86
CA VAL A 68 6.25 -0.33 -16.64
C VAL A 68 4.89 -1.02 -16.53
N LEU A 69 4.10 -1.06 -17.62
CA LEU A 69 2.79 -1.70 -17.62
C LEU A 69 2.86 -3.20 -17.34
N ASN A 70 3.80 -3.91 -17.97
CA ASN A 70 4.02 -5.33 -17.71
C ASN A 70 4.45 -5.59 -16.26
N ALA A 71 5.32 -4.76 -15.71
CA ALA A 71 5.72 -4.87 -14.30
C ALA A 71 4.53 -4.64 -13.35
N ARG A 72 3.72 -3.61 -13.59
CA ARG A 72 2.51 -3.34 -12.79
C ARG A 72 1.50 -4.48 -12.89
N LYS A 73 1.30 -5.05 -14.09
CA LYS A 73 0.43 -6.21 -14.28
C LYS A 73 0.90 -7.38 -13.42
N THR A 74 2.18 -7.74 -13.51
CA THR A 74 2.76 -8.83 -12.71
C THR A 74 2.66 -8.57 -11.20
N ILE A 75 2.95 -7.34 -10.76
CA ILE A 75 2.84 -6.96 -9.34
C ILE A 75 1.39 -7.06 -8.86
N THR A 76 0.43 -6.61 -9.66
CA THR A 76 -1.00 -6.69 -9.31
C THR A 76 -1.46 -8.15 -9.22
N GLU A 77 -1.03 -9.00 -10.14
CA GLU A 77 -1.31 -10.44 -10.10
C GLU A 77 -0.71 -11.10 -8.85
N LEU A 78 0.51 -10.73 -8.45
CA LEU A 78 1.13 -11.21 -7.20
C LEU A 78 0.38 -10.73 -5.95
N ILE A 79 -0.14 -9.50 -5.95
CA ILE A 79 -0.99 -9.01 -4.86
C ILE A 79 -2.28 -9.82 -4.80
N LEU A 80 -2.91 -10.07 -5.95
CA LEU A 80 -4.16 -10.83 -6.04
C LEU A 80 -3.98 -12.29 -5.63
N SER A 81 -2.82 -12.91 -5.90
CA SER A 81 -2.54 -14.29 -5.49
C SER A 81 -2.48 -14.48 -3.97
N ASN A 82 -2.34 -13.39 -3.23
CA ASN A 82 -2.26 -13.40 -1.77
C ASN A 82 -3.39 -12.56 -1.12
N HIS A 83 -4.48 -12.36 -1.84
CA HIS A 83 -5.60 -11.55 -1.42
C HIS A 83 -6.90 -12.35 -1.51
N ASP A 84 -7.75 -12.23 -0.50
CA ASP A 84 -9.11 -12.79 -0.57
C ASP A 84 -9.93 -11.98 -1.59
N ALA A 85 -9.97 -12.48 -2.82
CA ALA A 85 -10.63 -11.84 -3.96
C ALA A 85 -12.15 -12.09 -4.02
N THR A 86 -12.79 -12.43 -2.91
CA THR A 86 -14.27 -12.53 -2.83
C THR A 86 -14.89 -11.13 -2.86
N CYS A 87 -14.76 -10.45 -4.00
CA CYS A 87 -15.13 -9.05 -4.18
C CYS A 87 -16.62 -8.80 -3.91
N THR A 88 -17.49 -9.74 -4.25
CA THR A 88 -18.96 -9.60 -4.10
C THR A 88 -19.40 -9.46 -2.65
N SER A 89 -18.67 -10.05 -1.70
CA SER A 89 -18.94 -9.94 -0.26
C SER A 89 -18.06 -8.88 0.44
N CYS A 90 -17.25 -8.15 -0.32
CA CYS A 90 -16.34 -7.16 0.25
C CYS A 90 -17.02 -5.80 0.42
N VAL A 91 -16.83 -5.17 1.57
CA VAL A 91 -17.34 -3.81 1.86
C VAL A 91 -16.76 -2.74 0.91
N ARG A 92 -15.64 -3.03 0.25
CA ARG A 92 -14.98 -2.15 -0.72
C ARG A 92 -15.40 -2.42 -2.17
N ASN A 93 -16.31 -3.37 -2.40
CA ASN A 93 -16.76 -3.69 -3.77
C ASN A 93 -17.20 -2.43 -4.51
N MET A 94 -16.88 -2.32 -5.80
CA MET A 94 -17.09 -1.16 -6.67
C MET A 94 -16.40 0.15 -6.26
N ARG A 95 -15.71 0.18 -5.11
CA ARG A 95 -14.93 1.33 -4.60
C ARG A 95 -13.51 0.92 -4.23
N CYS A 96 -13.02 -0.18 -4.78
CA CYS A 96 -11.72 -0.75 -4.48
C CYS A 96 -10.70 -0.36 -5.56
N GLU A 97 -9.64 0.31 -5.16
CA GLU A 97 -8.54 0.70 -6.07
C GLU A 97 -7.85 -0.52 -6.68
N LEU A 98 -7.70 -1.63 -5.92
CA LEU A 98 -7.11 -2.87 -6.44
C LEU A 98 -8.00 -3.49 -7.53
N GLN A 99 -9.31 -3.52 -7.32
CA GLN A 99 -10.28 -4.00 -8.32
C GLN A 99 -10.24 -3.15 -9.59
N SER A 100 -10.24 -1.84 -9.45
CA SER A 100 -10.15 -0.92 -10.60
C SER A 100 -8.83 -1.07 -11.34
N LEU A 101 -7.72 -1.23 -10.61
CA LEU A 101 -6.40 -1.42 -11.20
C LEU A 101 -6.31 -2.75 -11.96
N ALA A 102 -6.84 -3.84 -11.40
CA ALA A 102 -6.89 -5.14 -12.06
C ALA A 102 -7.67 -5.06 -13.38
N ASN A 103 -8.84 -4.43 -13.37
CA ASN A 103 -9.65 -4.22 -14.57
C ASN A 103 -8.91 -3.37 -15.62
N ASN A 104 -8.28 -2.28 -15.21
CA ASN A 104 -7.54 -1.39 -16.10
C ASN A 104 -6.31 -2.06 -16.73
N LEU A 105 -5.71 -3.04 -16.06
CA LEU A 105 -4.58 -3.82 -16.55
C LEU A 105 -5.01 -5.07 -17.32
N GLY A 106 -6.30 -5.30 -17.49
CA GLY A 106 -6.85 -6.47 -18.19
C GLY A 106 -6.42 -7.78 -17.52
N ILE A 107 -6.60 -7.87 -16.20
CA ILE A 107 -6.32 -9.08 -15.42
C ILE A 107 -7.63 -9.83 -15.22
N ASP A 108 -7.96 -10.70 -16.16
CA ASP A 108 -9.17 -11.53 -16.10
C ASP A 108 -8.91 -12.84 -15.34
N ILE A 109 -7.71 -13.40 -15.53
CA ILE A 109 -7.28 -14.63 -14.88
C ILE A 109 -5.92 -14.37 -14.22
N ASN A 110 -5.83 -14.65 -12.92
CA ASN A 110 -4.55 -14.57 -12.23
C ASN A 110 -3.65 -15.74 -12.64
N ARG A 111 -2.45 -15.43 -13.17
CA ARG A 111 -1.44 -16.43 -13.56
C ARG A 111 -0.82 -17.15 -12.36
N PHE A 112 -0.89 -16.55 -11.18
CA PHE A 112 -0.34 -17.12 -9.95
C PHE A 112 -1.46 -17.79 -9.16
N GLU A 113 -1.23 -18.99 -8.71
CA GLU A 113 -2.17 -19.70 -7.85
C GLU A 113 -2.41 -18.91 -6.55
N ASN A 114 -3.64 -18.92 -6.10
CA ASN A 114 -3.98 -18.36 -4.80
C ASN A 114 -3.60 -19.39 -3.72
N VAL A 115 -2.48 -19.16 -3.06
CA VAL A 115 -1.94 -20.01 -1.98
C VAL A 115 -2.33 -19.44 -0.61
N LEU A 116 -3.39 -18.64 -0.57
CA LEU A 116 -3.83 -17.96 0.64
C LEU A 116 -4.33 -19.00 1.67
N GLU A 117 -3.54 -19.26 2.69
CA GLU A 117 -4.06 -19.87 3.92
C GLU A 117 -4.94 -18.83 4.61
N ARG A 118 -6.23 -19.15 4.74
CA ARG A 118 -7.19 -18.26 5.39
C ARG A 118 -6.84 -18.10 6.86
N LYS A 119 -6.54 -16.87 7.24
CA LYS A 119 -6.24 -16.48 8.61
C LYS A 119 -7.52 -16.07 9.32
N GLU A 120 -7.52 -16.25 10.62
CA GLU A 120 -8.58 -15.79 11.50
C GLU A 120 -8.74 -14.26 11.41
N ILE A 121 -9.98 -13.80 11.47
CA ILE A 121 -10.31 -12.38 11.51
C ILE A 121 -10.20 -11.92 12.95
N ASP A 122 -9.42 -10.89 13.18
CA ASP A 122 -9.32 -10.24 14.49
C ASP A 122 -10.51 -9.27 14.69
N ASP A 123 -11.53 -9.75 15.36
CA ASP A 123 -12.76 -9.03 15.72
C ASP A 123 -12.94 -8.88 17.24
N HIS A 124 -11.85 -9.05 17.99
CA HIS A 124 -11.84 -8.97 19.45
C HIS A 124 -12.08 -7.56 19.99
N ASN A 125 -12.05 -6.54 19.15
CA ASN A 125 -12.33 -5.16 19.53
C ASN A 125 -13.64 -4.67 18.92
N PRO A 126 -14.57 -4.06 19.72
CA PRO A 126 -15.86 -3.58 19.21
C PRO A 126 -15.74 -2.44 18.19
N SER A 127 -14.62 -1.74 18.16
CA SER A 127 -14.43 -0.56 17.30
C SER A 127 -13.66 -0.86 16.01
N LEU A 128 -12.93 -1.97 15.95
CA LEU A 128 -12.03 -2.28 14.84
C LEU A 128 -12.03 -3.79 14.54
N ILE A 129 -12.34 -4.13 13.31
CA ILE A 129 -12.20 -5.50 12.77
C ILE A 129 -11.01 -5.50 11.80
N ARG A 130 -10.04 -6.37 12.06
CA ARG A 130 -8.88 -6.55 11.19
C ARG A 130 -8.96 -7.86 10.43
N ASN A 131 -8.98 -7.79 9.12
CA ASN A 131 -8.95 -8.95 8.23
C ASN A 131 -7.66 -8.99 7.42
N SER A 132 -6.70 -9.79 7.85
CA SER A 132 -5.38 -9.97 7.20
C SER A 132 -5.50 -10.57 5.80
N ASN A 133 -6.55 -11.35 5.52
CA ASN A 133 -6.76 -11.98 4.22
C ASN A 133 -7.04 -10.95 3.11
N ARG A 134 -7.45 -9.73 3.48
CA ARG A 134 -7.71 -8.62 2.56
C ARG A 134 -6.60 -7.56 2.57
N CYS A 135 -5.49 -7.85 3.21
CA CYS A 135 -4.34 -6.95 3.27
C CYS A 135 -3.54 -7.03 1.96
N ILE A 136 -3.22 -5.86 1.38
CA ILE A 136 -2.35 -5.75 0.19
C ILE A 136 -0.87 -5.58 0.56
N LYS A 137 -0.52 -5.70 1.82
CA LYS A 137 0.85 -5.64 2.36
C LYS A 137 1.61 -4.35 1.99
N CYS A 138 0.91 -3.21 1.88
CA CYS A 138 1.51 -1.93 1.48
C CYS A 138 2.37 -1.28 2.57
N GLY A 139 2.26 -1.69 3.83
CA GLY A 139 3.05 -1.17 4.95
C GLY A 139 2.60 0.17 5.53
N ARG A 140 1.62 0.86 4.95
CA ARG A 140 1.19 2.19 5.42
C ARG A 140 0.78 2.22 6.90
N CYS A 141 0.06 1.20 7.36
CA CYS A 141 -0.34 1.11 8.76
C CYS A 141 0.86 0.88 9.69
N VAL A 142 1.90 0.18 9.23
CA VAL A 142 3.15 0.00 9.97
C VAL A 142 3.85 1.35 10.14
N ASP A 143 4.00 2.10 9.05
CA ASP A 143 4.66 3.40 9.09
C ASP A 143 3.90 4.39 9.99
N VAL A 144 2.56 4.49 9.86
CA VAL A 144 1.75 5.35 10.73
C VAL A 144 1.87 4.92 12.20
N CYS A 145 1.77 3.62 12.49
CA CYS A 145 1.91 3.09 13.84
C CYS A 145 3.29 3.41 14.44
N LYS A 146 4.33 3.38 13.61
CA LYS A 146 5.71 3.65 14.01
C LYS A 146 6.02 5.13 14.12
N THR A 147 5.74 5.92 13.07
CA THR A 147 6.24 7.28 12.93
C THR A 147 5.28 8.31 13.52
N VAL A 148 3.97 8.11 13.36
CA VAL A 148 2.95 9.07 13.83
C VAL A 148 2.52 8.75 15.25
N GLN A 149 2.17 7.48 15.52
CA GLN A 149 1.68 7.07 16.84
C GLN A 149 2.79 6.70 17.81
N GLY A 150 3.98 6.35 17.34
CA GLY A 150 5.10 5.91 18.18
C GLY A 150 4.88 4.58 18.91
N MET A 151 3.79 3.86 18.59
CA MET A 151 3.36 2.66 19.34
C MET A 151 4.06 1.38 18.88
N HIS A 152 4.49 1.29 17.62
CA HIS A 152 5.19 0.12 17.05
C HIS A 152 4.46 -1.22 17.25
N VAL A 153 3.13 -1.20 17.32
CA VAL A 153 2.32 -2.42 17.54
C VAL A 153 2.27 -3.27 16.28
N LEU A 154 2.16 -2.64 15.11
CA LEU A 154 2.13 -3.33 13.81
C LEU A 154 3.50 -3.35 13.17
N ASP A 155 3.88 -4.52 12.63
CA ASP A 155 5.10 -4.67 11.84
C ASP A 155 4.90 -5.75 10.76
N SER A 156 5.90 -5.86 9.87
CA SER A 156 5.96 -6.89 8.83
C SER A 156 6.56 -8.16 9.39
N MET A 157 5.76 -9.19 9.53
CA MET A 157 6.16 -10.51 10.00
C MET A 157 6.36 -11.46 8.81
N GLY A 158 7.35 -12.35 8.90
CA GLY A 158 7.65 -13.29 7.82
C GLY A 158 8.37 -12.67 6.63
N ARG A 159 8.45 -13.41 5.52
CA ARG A 159 9.14 -12.96 4.29
C ARG A 159 8.43 -13.47 3.03
N GLY A 160 8.61 -12.74 1.93
CA GLY A 160 8.09 -13.14 0.63
C GLY A 160 6.58 -13.29 0.62
N HIS A 161 6.10 -14.41 0.14
CA HIS A 161 4.66 -14.71 0.05
C HIS A 161 4.00 -14.77 1.44
N ASP A 162 4.69 -15.34 2.44
CA ASP A 162 4.19 -15.53 3.80
C ASP A 162 4.27 -14.25 4.66
N MET A 163 4.77 -13.16 4.09
CA MET A 163 4.82 -11.88 4.80
C MET A 163 3.41 -11.43 5.18
N GLU A 164 3.25 -11.03 6.42
CA GLU A 164 2.02 -10.50 6.98
C GLU A 164 2.28 -9.21 7.75
N ILE A 165 1.32 -8.30 7.72
CA ILE A 165 1.31 -7.16 8.65
C ILE A 165 0.55 -7.61 9.89
N SER A 166 1.23 -7.70 11.03
CA SER A 166 0.67 -8.27 12.26
C SER A 166 1.30 -7.63 13.49
N PRO A 167 0.60 -7.66 14.63
CA PRO A 167 1.25 -7.48 15.93
C PRO A 167 2.30 -8.56 16.19
N ALA A 168 3.25 -8.26 17.09
CA ALA A 168 4.27 -9.22 17.47
C ALA A 168 3.66 -10.55 17.93
N PHE A 169 4.30 -11.64 17.52
CA PHE A 169 3.88 -13.03 17.85
C PHE A 169 2.47 -13.42 17.39
N GLY A 170 1.91 -12.74 16.37
CA GLY A 170 0.57 -13.04 15.85
C GLY A 170 -0.57 -12.83 16.83
N LYS A 171 -0.37 -12.01 17.86
CA LYS A 171 -1.39 -11.69 18.85
C LYS A 171 -2.48 -10.77 18.27
N TYR A 172 -3.60 -10.68 18.98
CA TYR A 172 -4.68 -9.75 18.64
C TYR A 172 -4.30 -8.30 18.98
N LEU A 173 -4.89 -7.35 18.25
CA LEU A 173 -4.64 -5.92 18.52
C LEU A 173 -5.08 -5.52 19.95
N ASN A 174 -6.13 -6.14 20.46
CA ASN A 174 -6.66 -5.89 21.80
C ASN A 174 -5.69 -6.32 22.92
N ASP A 175 -4.79 -7.27 22.64
CA ASP A 175 -3.77 -7.74 23.59
C ASP A 175 -2.50 -6.88 23.58
N GLN A 176 -2.50 -5.80 22.81
CA GLN A 176 -1.37 -4.91 22.63
C GLN A 176 -1.70 -3.50 23.13
N LEU A 177 -0.68 -2.67 23.30
CA LEU A 177 -0.84 -1.26 23.58
C LEU A 177 -1.31 -0.47 22.32
N CYS A 178 -2.33 -0.99 21.64
CA CYS A 178 -2.86 -0.38 20.44
C CYS A 178 -3.82 0.76 20.80
N THR A 179 -3.67 1.92 20.13
CA THR A 179 -4.54 3.09 20.32
C THR A 179 -5.79 3.06 19.41
N PHE A 180 -5.92 2.04 18.56
CA PHE A 180 -7.02 1.88 17.59
C PHE A 180 -7.25 3.11 16.71
N CYS A 181 -6.17 3.76 16.26
CA CYS A 181 -6.17 4.97 15.42
C CYS A 181 -6.77 4.77 14.02
#